data_3d4a1d9e027d4a30f7b9162cc2d2dd6a
#
_entry.id   3d4a1d9e027d4a30f7b9162cc2d2dd6a
#
_cell.length_a   1.000
_cell.length_b   1.000
_cell.length_c   1.000
_cell.angle_alpha   90.00
_cell.angle_beta   90.00
_cell.angle_gamma   90.00
#
_symmetry.space_group_name_H-M   'P 1'
#
loop_
_entity.id
_entity.type
_entity.pdbx_description
1 polymer ?
#
loop_
_entity_poly.entity_id
_entity_poly.type
_entity_poly.pdbx_seq_one_letter_code
_entity_poly.pdbx_strand_id
1 'polypeptide(L)'
;EIGSGLVGSEMCIRDSDESMAGYMKAAVGVTPDRPILIDRFLNHAMECEADAISDGTHAFVPAVMEHIELAGVHSGDSACILPSVHISEENLETIKEYTRKIAEEMHVKGLMNMQYAIEDDKVYVLEANPRASRTVPLVSKVCNVRMVPLATQIITSELTGKPSPVPELKEQAIPYYGVKEAAFPFNMFQEVDPVLGPEMRSTGEVLGLSKSYGEAFYKAQEGVGAKLPLGGTVLISVNRKDKEEVVEVAKAFADDGFKILATENTCKLIKEAGIEAEKVNKLSEGRPNILDLSLIHISEPTRPEPI
;
A
#
# COMPACT_ATOMS: atom_id res chain seq x y z
N GLU A 1 -24.63 3.95 -20.64
CA GLU A 1 -23.23 3.69 -20.99
C GLU A 1 -22.55 3.10 -19.78
N ILE A 2 -22.38 1.80 -19.79
CA ILE A 2 -21.52 1.15 -18.81
C ILE A 2 -20.12 1.48 -19.30
N GLY A 3 -19.46 2.39 -18.58
CA GLY A 3 -18.06 2.67 -18.84
C GLY A 3 -17.29 1.37 -18.87
N SER A 4 -16.34 1.22 -19.76
CA SER A 4 -15.43 0.08 -19.86
C SER A 4 -14.45 0.01 -18.70
N GLY A 5 -14.72 0.75 -17.63
CA GLY A 5 -14.04 0.58 -16.36
C GLY A 5 -14.29 -0.82 -15.86
N LEU A 6 -13.39 -1.36 -15.12
CA LEU A 6 -13.45 -2.61 -14.38
C LEU A 6 -14.71 -2.62 -13.49
N VAL A 7 -15.87 -2.62 -14.13
CA VAL A 7 -17.16 -2.67 -13.45
C VAL A 7 -17.15 -3.89 -12.58
N GLY A 8 -16.90 -3.67 -11.31
CA GLY A 8 -17.08 -4.65 -10.29
C GLY A 8 -15.84 -5.46 -9.94
N SER A 9 -14.63 -5.02 -10.19
CA SER A 9 -13.46 -5.75 -9.70
C SER A 9 -13.53 -5.96 -8.18
N GLU A 10 -13.92 -4.94 -7.43
CA GLU A 10 -14.07 -5.00 -5.97
C GLU A 10 -15.34 -5.71 -5.52
N MET A 11 -16.38 -5.72 -6.35
CA MET A 11 -17.71 -6.26 -6.01
C MET A 11 -18.00 -7.65 -6.58
N CYS A 12 -17.09 -8.19 -7.39
CA CYS A 12 -17.30 -9.44 -8.11
C CYS A 12 -16.75 -10.68 -7.40
N ILE A 13 -16.39 -10.57 -6.12
CA ILE A 13 -15.98 -11.74 -5.34
C ILE A 13 -17.15 -12.71 -5.21
N ARG A 14 -16.92 -13.96 -5.58
CA ARG A 14 -17.91 -15.06 -5.50
C ARG A 14 -17.30 -16.20 -4.71
N ASP A 15 -17.98 -16.57 -3.65
CA ASP A 15 -17.57 -17.55 -2.66
C ASP A 15 -18.15 -18.95 -2.90
N SER A 16 -18.96 -19.11 -3.94
CA SER A 16 -19.60 -20.38 -4.28
C SER A 16 -19.78 -20.55 -5.80
N ASP A 17 -19.77 -21.79 -6.26
CA ASP A 17 -20.02 -22.16 -7.66
C ASP A 17 -21.40 -21.66 -8.14
N GLU A 18 -22.39 -21.67 -7.26
CA GLU A 18 -23.75 -21.22 -7.55
C GLU A 18 -23.80 -19.70 -7.80
N SER A 19 -23.13 -18.94 -6.94
CA SER A 19 -22.97 -17.49 -7.07
C SER A 19 -22.18 -17.13 -8.33
N MET A 20 -21.11 -17.87 -8.63
CA MET A 20 -20.32 -17.72 -9.85
C MET A 20 -21.16 -17.99 -11.10
N ALA A 21 -21.89 -19.09 -11.15
CA ALA A 21 -22.75 -19.44 -12.28
C ALA A 21 -23.86 -18.41 -12.54
N GLY A 22 -24.44 -17.86 -11.49
CA GLY A 22 -25.42 -16.79 -11.57
C GLY A 22 -24.85 -15.51 -12.19
N TYR A 23 -23.66 -15.10 -11.72
CA TYR A 23 -22.94 -13.93 -12.22
C TYR A 23 -22.53 -14.11 -13.69
N MET A 24 -21.99 -15.28 -14.05
CA MET A 24 -21.60 -15.58 -15.42
C MET A 24 -22.75 -15.48 -16.40
N LYS A 25 -23.96 -15.95 -16.04
CA LYS A 25 -25.16 -15.82 -16.88
C LYS A 25 -25.52 -14.34 -17.12
N ALA A 26 -25.45 -13.52 -16.08
CA ALA A 26 -25.73 -12.10 -16.20
C ALA A 26 -24.67 -11.37 -17.06
N ALA A 27 -23.39 -11.64 -16.84
CA ALA A 27 -22.30 -11.02 -17.57
C ALA A 27 -22.26 -11.40 -19.07
N VAL A 28 -22.48 -12.68 -19.40
CA VAL A 28 -22.54 -13.18 -20.80
C VAL A 28 -23.74 -12.58 -21.54
N GLY A 29 -24.85 -12.32 -20.85
CA GLY A 29 -26.01 -11.66 -21.44
C GLY A 29 -25.73 -10.22 -21.89
N VAL A 30 -24.74 -9.56 -21.27
CA VAL A 30 -24.33 -8.18 -21.60
C VAL A 30 -23.27 -8.14 -22.69
N THR A 31 -22.35 -9.09 -22.72
CA THR A 31 -21.20 -9.12 -23.65
C THR A 31 -20.92 -10.54 -24.18
N PRO A 32 -21.81 -11.10 -25.02
CA PRO A 32 -21.73 -12.52 -25.41
C PRO A 32 -20.48 -12.90 -26.20
N ASP A 33 -19.87 -11.95 -26.88
CA ASP A 33 -18.70 -12.18 -27.76
C ASP A 33 -17.35 -11.82 -27.10
N ARG A 34 -17.34 -11.51 -25.81
CA ARG A 34 -16.09 -11.15 -25.09
C ARG A 34 -15.76 -12.18 -24.03
N PRO A 35 -14.50 -12.61 -23.93
CA PRO A 35 -14.07 -13.51 -22.87
C PRO A 35 -14.18 -12.81 -21.51
N ILE A 36 -14.51 -13.57 -20.47
CA ILE A 36 -14.52 -13.12 -19.07
C ILE A 36 -13.28 -13.66 -18.40
N LEU A 37 -12.53 -12.80 -17.74
CA LEU A 37 -11.41 -13.18 -16.91
C LEU A 37 -11.93 -13.56 -15.52
N ILE A 38 -11.49 -14.72 -15.03
CA ILE A 38 -11.79 -15.20 -13.68
C ILE A 38 -10.48 -15.47 -12.98
N ASP A 39 -10.21 -14.73 -11.91
CA ASP A 39 -9.02 -14.87 -11.10
C ASP A 39 -9.34 -15.46 -9.74
N ARG A 40 -8.36 -16.14 -9.13
CA ARG A 40 -8.44 -16.55 -7.74
C ARG A 40 -8.33 -15.31 -6.84
N PHE A 41 -9.29 -15.15 -5.95
CA PHE A 41 -9.21 -14.11 -4.91
C PHE A 41 -8.26 -14.55 -3.79
N LEU A 42 -7.38 -13.65 -3.39
CA LEU A 42 -6.44 -13.83 -2.28
C LEU A 42 -7.00 -13.08 -1.06
N ASN A 43 -7.29 -13.83 0.02
CA ASN A 43 -8.02 -13.26 1.18
C ASN A 43 -7.15 -12.41 2.11
N HIS A 44 -5.86 -12.72 2.20
CA HIS A 44 -4.94 -12.13 3.17
C HIS A 44 -3.57 -11.82 2.56
N ALA A 45 -3.56 -11.50 1.29
CA ALA A 45 -2.33 -11.22 0.60
C ALA A 45 -1.70 -9.89 1.06
N MET A 46 -0.39 -9.89 1.13
CA MET A 46 0.43 -8.70 1.19
C MET A 46 0.79 -8.29 -0.24
N GLU A 47 0.52 -7.06 -0.63
CA GLU A 47 0.98 -6.55 -1.91
C GLU A 47 2.40 -6.00 -1.81
N CYS A 48 3.12 -6.13 -2.91
CA CYS A 48 4.44 -5.56 -3.08
C CYS A 48 4.70 -5.26 -4.55
N GLU A 49 5.66 -4.41 -4.82
CA GLU A 49 6.03 -4.05 -6.18
C GLU A 49 7.54 -3.95 -6.36
N ALA A 50 7.99 -4.12 -7.60
CA ALA A 50 9.39 -3.98 -7.99
C ALA A 50 9.51 -3.16 -9.26
N ASP A 51 10.39 -2.16 -9.23
CA ASP A 51 10.78 -1.42 -10.43
C ASP A 51 12.09 -1.99 -10.99
N ALA A 52 12.10 -2.26 -12.28
CA ALA A 52 13.25 -2.77 -13.00
C ALA A 52 13.75 -1.80 -14.05
N ILE A 53 15.04 -1.89 -14.34
CA ILE A 53 15.69 -1.31 -15.54
C ILE A 53 16.12 -2.47 -16.43
N SER A 54 15.73 -2.44 -17.71
CA SER A 54 16.08 -3.49 -18.67
C SER A 54 16.58 -2.90 -19.99
N ASP A 55 17.48 -3.64 -20.64
CA ASP A 55 18.01 -3.31 -21.98
C ASP A 55 17.45 -4.21 -23.10
N GLY A 56 16.50 -5.05 -22.75
CA GLY A 56 15.89 -6.03 -23.63
C GLY A 56 16.50 -7.43 -23.56
N THR A 57 17.65 -7.57 -22.90
CA THR A 57 18.38 -8.84 -22.72
C THR A 57 18.81 -9.10 -21.30
N HIS A 58 19.01 -8.04 -20.53
CA HIS A 58 19.34 -8.08 -19.10
C HIS A 58 18.44 -7.12 -18.34
N ALA A 59 18.05 -7.51 -17.14
CA ALA A 59 17.28 -6.66 -16.26
C ALA A 59 17.91 -6.57 -14.86
N PHE A 60 17.79 -5.39 -14.26
CA PHE A 60 18.27 -5.10 -12.90
C PHE A 60 17.11 -4.60 -12.05
N VAL A 61 16.96 -5.18 -10.87
CA VAL A 61 15.95 -4.82 -9.86
C VAL A 61 16.70 -4.30 -8.63
N PRO A 62 16.65 -3.00 -8.34
CA PRO A 62 17.37 -2.42 -7.19
C PRO A 62 16.91 -2.93 -5.84
N ALA A 63 15.58 -3.08 -5.66
CA ALA A 63 14.95 -3.58 -4.46
C ALA A 63 13.46 -3.87 -4.71
N VAL A 64 12.81 -4.51 -3.74
CA VAL A 64 11.36 -4.77 -3.70
C VAL A 64 10.73 -3.87 -2.64
N MET A 65 9.61 -3.23 -2.98
CA MET A 65 8.84 -2.37 -2.08
C MET A 65 7.67 -3.13 -1.50
N GLU A 66 7.49 -3.04 -0.20
CA GLU A 66 6.36 -3.60 0.53
C GLU A 66 5.25 -2.55 0.67
N HIS A 67 4.01 -2.92 0.40
CA HIS A 67 2.84 -2.08 0.65
C HIS A 67 2.40 -2.20 2.11
N ILE A 68 1.99 -1.08 2.70
CA ILE A 68 1.52 -1.03 4.09
C ILE A 68 0.03 -1.36 4.15
N GLU A 69 -0.76 -0.90 3.17
CA GLU A 69 -2.18 -1.20 3.07
C GLU A 69 -2.41 -2.66 2.67
N LEU A 70 -3.60 -3.14 3.02
CA LEU A 70 -4.05 -4.47 2.61
C LEU A 70 -4.20 -4.56 1.09
N ALA A 71 -4.04 -5.76 0.56
CA ALA A 71 -4.25 -6.07 -0.85
C ALA A 71 -5.64 -5.61 -1.33
N GLY A 72 -5.70 -5.07 -2.55
CA GLY A 72 -6.90 -4.52 -3.16
C GLY A 72 -7.00 -3.00 -3.14
N VAL A 73 -6.06 -2.31 -2.50
CA VAL A 73 -5.89 -0.86 -2.65
C VAL A 73 -4.99 -0.59 -3.86
N HIS A 74 -5.35 0.39 -4.68
CA HIS A 74 -4.53 0.77 -5.84
C HIS A 74 -3.08 1.11 -5.42
N SER A 75 -2.08 0.56 -6.10
CA SER A 75 -0.66 0.72 -5.74
C SER A 75 -0.20 2.19 -5.65
N GLY A 76 -0.80 3.09 -6.43
CA GLY A 76 -0.55 4.52 -6.34
C GLY A 76 -1.05 5.17 -5.05
N ASP A 77 -2.04 4.57 -4.39
CA ASP A 77 -2.67 5.05 -3.16
C ASP A 77 -2.06 4.40 -1.92
N SER A 78 -1.46 3.23 -2.06
CA SER A 78 -0.80 2.54 -0.95
C SER A 78 0.49 3.25 -0.53
N ALA A 79 0.71 3.33 0.78
CA ALA A 79 2.02 3.64 1.32
C ALA A 79 2.98 2.47 1.06
N CYS A 80 4.22 2.78 0.70
CA CYS A 80 5.22 1.75 0.40
C CYS A 80 6.47 1.97 1.24
N ILE A 81 7.08 0.88 1.70
CA ILE A 81 8.33 0.91 2.45
C ILE A 81 9.45 0.22 1.69
N LEU A 82 10.64 0.80 1.78
CA LEU A 82 11.88 0.28 1.23
C LEU A 82 13.04 0.52 2.22
N PRO A 83 13.86 -0.48 2.57
CA PRO A 83 13.71 -1.91 2.25
C PRO A 83 12.45 -2.51 2.87
N SER A 84 11.98 -3.63 2.31
CA SER A 84 10.87 -4.42 2.85
C SER A 84 11.18 -4.90 4.27
N VAL A 85 10.16 -4.99 5.11
CA VAL A 85 10.28 -5.36 6.53
C VAL A 85 9.74 -6.75 6.82
N HIS A 86 8.60 -7.11 6.21
CA HIS A 86 7.89 -8.36 6.50
C HIS A 86 8.03 -9.42 5.39
N ILE A 87 8.60 -9.05 4.24
CA ILE A 87 8.81 -10.01 3.14
C ILE A 87 10.06 -10.84 3.43
N SER A 88 9.93 -12.17 3.37
CA SER A 88 11.05 -13.08 3.56
C SER A 88 12.12 -12.93 2.46
N GLU A 89 13.39 -13.21 2.80
CA GLU A 89 14.49 -13.21 1.82
C GLU A 89 14.21 -14.10 0.61
N GLU A 90 13.59 -15.27 0.82
CA GLU A 90 13.22 -16.20 -0.24
C GLU A 90 12.21 -15.57 -1.21
N ASN A 91 11.20 -14.90 -0.68
CA ASN A 91 10.21 -14.20 -1.50
C ASN A 91 10.81 -12.96 -2.19
N LEU A 92 11.71 -12.23 -1.54
CA LEU A 92 12.43 -11.10 -2.17
C LEU A 92 13.23 -11.56 -3.38
N GLU A 93 14.00 -12.64 -3.26
CA GLU A 93 14.77 -13.19 -4.37
C GLU A 93 13.86 -13.76 -5.48
N THR A 94 12.75 -14.42 -5.10
CA THR A 94 11.75 -14.90 -6.06
C THR A 94 11.14 -13.75 -6.87
N ILE A 95 10.78 -12.66 -6.22
CA ILE A 95 10.21 -11.47 -6.89
C ILE A 95 11.23 -10.86 -7.84
N LYS A 96 12.48 -10.70 -7.40
CA LYS A 96 13.56 -10.17 -8.25
C LYS A 96 13.81 -11.07 -9.46
N GLU A 97 13.82 -12.40 -9.27
CA GLU A 97 14.00 -13.37 -10.35
C GLU A 97 12.84 -13.30 -11.36
N TYR A 98 11.60 -13.29 -10.88
CA TYR A 98 10.41 -13.17 -11.74
C TYR A 98 10.44 -11.86 -12.53
N THR A 99 10.75 -10.75 -11.86
CA THR A 99 10.85 -9.44 -12.50
C THR A 99 11.90 -9.44 -13.61
N ARG A 100 13.10 -9.99 -13.35
CA ARG A 100 14.17 -10.11 -14.36
C ARG A 100 13.73 -10.94 -15.55
N LYS A 101 13.23 -12.16 -15.31
CA LYS A 101 12.77 -13.07 -16.37
C LYS A 101 11.68 -12.45 -17.23
N ILE A 102 10.68 -11.82 -16.62
CA ILE A 102 9.58 -11.21 -17.36
C ILE A 102 10.09 -10.03 -18.20
N ALA A 103 10.96 -9.17 -17.66
CA ALA A 103 11.52 -8.05 -18.40
C ALA A 103 12.35 -8.50 -19.60
N GLU A 104 13.14 -9.56 -19.44
CA GLU A 104 13.99 -10.15 -20.47
C GLU A 104 13.16 -10.82 -21.56
N GLU A 105 12.19 -11.68 -21.21
CA GLU A 105 11.30 -12.35 -22.16
C GLU A 105 10.40 -11.38 -22.93
N MET A 106 9.97 -10.30 -22.31
CA MET A 106 9.22 -9.21 -22.95
C MET A 106 10.12 -8.26 -23.75
N HIS A 107 11.43 -8.44 -23.72
CA HIS A 107 12.40 -7.54 -24.36
C HIS A 107 12.21 -6.06 -23.99
N VAL A 108 11.91 -5.79 -22.72
CA VAL A 108 11.65 -4.43 -22.25
C VAL A 108 12.92 -3.58 -22.37
N LYS A 109 12.81 -2.41 -23.02
CA LYS A 109 13.88 -1.41 -23.07
C LYS A 109 13.49 -0.18 -22.26
N GLY A 110 14.15 0.04 -21.15
CA GLY A 110 13.88 1.15 -20.23
C GLY A 110 13.39 0.68 -18.85
N LEU A 111 12.25 1.18 -18.41
CA LEU A 111 11.68 0.87 -17.09
C LEU A 111 10.49 -0.10 -17.21
N MET A 112 10.37 -0.94 -16.19
CA MET A 112 9.21 -1.80 -16.00
C MET A 112 8.85 -1.82 -14.51
N ASN A 113 7.56 -1.70 -14.21
CA ASN A 113 7.00 -1.90 -12.89
C ASN A 113 6.25 -3.23 -12.85
N MET A 114 6.49 -4.00 -11.81
CA MET A 114 5.82 -5.28 -11.56
C MET A 114 5.09 -5.21 -10.23
N GLN A 115 3.84 -5.70 -10.23
CA GLN A 115 3.02 -5.81 -9.03
C GLN A 115 2.83 -7.28 -8.67
N TYR A 116 2.97 -7.56 -7.39
CA TYR A 116 2.92 -8.89 -6.82
C TYR A 116 2.02 -8.93 -5.59
N ALA A 117 1.51 -10.12 -5.29
CA ALA A 117 0.89 -10.44 -4.02
C ALA A 117 1.57 -11.67 -3.41
N ILE A 118 1.69 -11.68 -2.08
CA ILE A 118 2.22 -12.82 -1.32
C ILE A 118 1.11 -13.32 -0.41
N GLU A 119 0.75 -14.59 -0.53
CA GLU A 119 -0.18 -15.29 0.36
C GLU A 119 0.35 -16.69 0.64
N ASP A 120 0.38 -17.10 1.92
CA ASP A 120 0.89 -18.40 2.35
C ASP A 120 2.31 -18.71 1.79
N ASP A 121 3.22 -17.73 1.90
CA ASP A 121 4.60 -17.79 1.37
C ASP A 121 4.71 -18.06 -0.14
N LYS A 122 3.66 -17.81 -0.90
CA LYS A 122 3.67 -17.91 -2.35
C LYS A 122 3.58 -16.54 -3.00
N VAL A 123 4.46 -16.31 -3.96
CA VAL A 123 4.48 -15.09 -4.78
C VAL A 123 3.56 -15.27 -6.00
N TYR A 124 2.63 -14.34 -6.15
CA TYR A 124 1.72 -14.24 -7.30
C TYR A 124 2.05 -12.99 -8.10
N VAL A 125 2.16 -13.13 -9.42
CA VAL A 125 2.28 -12.00 -10.33
C VAL A 125 0.89 -11.43 -10.58
N LEU A 126 0.69 -10.15 -10.29
CA LEU A 126 -0.56 -9.45 -10.55
C LEU A 126 -0.53 -8.74 -11.90
N GLU A 127 0.50 -7.93 -12.13
CA GLU A 127 0.58 -7.07 -13.31
C GLU A 127 2.03 -6.77 -13.70
N ALA A 128 2.27 -6.69 -15.03
CA ALA A 128 3.54 -6.26 -15.61
C ALA A 128 3.31 -4.98 -16.43
N ASN A 129 3.93 -3.90 -16.04
CA ASN A 129 3.78 -2.58 -16.64
C ASN A 129 5.11 -2.11 -17.25
N PRO A 130 5.37 -2.28 -18.57
CA PRO A 130 6.60 -1.83 -19.22
C PRO A 130 6.59 -0.30 -19.43
N ARG A 131 6.58 0.43 -18.35
CA ARG A 131 6.56 1.89 -18.27
C ARG A 131 7.18 2.37 -16.98
N ALA A 132 7.46 3.67 -16.86
CA ALA A 132 7.79 4.29 -15.58
C ALA A 132 6.59 4.25 -14.63
N SER A 133 6.87 4.01 -13.34
CA SER A 133 5.91 4.04 -12.25
C SER A 133 6.09 5.31 -11.40
N ARG A 134 5.16 5.57 -10.49
CA ARG A 134 5.31 6.60 -9.47
C ARG A 134 6.40 6.26 -8.45
N THR A 135 6.70 4.98 -8.25
CA THR A 135 7.70 4.51 -7.29
C THR A 135 9.15 4.65 -7.78
N VAL A 136 9.37 4.85 -9.08
CA VAL A 136 10.72 5.10 -9.64
C VAL A 136 11.51 6.19 -8.92
N PRO A 137 10.93 7.37 -8.57
CA PRO A 137 11.64 8.38 -7.78
C PRO A 137 12.01 7.92 -6.37
N LEU A 138 11.13 7.15 -5.70
CA LEU A 138 11.40 6.54 -4.40
C LEU A 138 12.61 5.60 -4.51
N VAL A 139 12.52 4.59 -5.38
CA VAL A 139 13.58 3.60 -5.59
C VAL A 139 14.89 4.27 -5.96
N SER A 140 14.84 5.26 -6.87
CA SER A 140 16.05 6.00 -7.29
C SER A 140 16.75 6.68 -6.12
N LYS A 141 16.00 7.29 -5.20
CA LYS A 141 16.55 8.00 -4.04
C LYS A 141 17.01 7.05 -2.95
N VAL A 142 16.22 6.06 -2.62
CA VAL A 142 16.48 5.13 -1.50
C VAL A 142 17.61 4.16 -1.85
N CYS A 143 17.60 3.60 -3.05
CA CYS A 143 18.64 2.66 -3.51
C CYS A 143 19.86 3.35 -4.12
N ASN A 144 19.86 4.69 -4.22
CA ASN A 144 20.92 5.47 -4.87
C ASN A 144 21.22 5.00 -6.31
N VAL A 145 20.17 4.66 -7.05
CA VAL A 145 20.23 4.23 -8.46
C VAL A 145 19.54 5.27 -9.33
N ARG A 146 20.26 5.85 -10.27
CA ARG A 146 19.70 6.90 -11.17
C ARG A 146 18.85 6.28 -12.27
N MET A 147 17.70 5.71 -11.90
CA MET A 147 16.86 4.89 -12.80
C MET A 147 16.46 5.62 -14.09
N VAL A 148 15.97 6.86 -14.00
CA VAL A 148 15.49 7.61 -15.17
C VAL A 148 16.63 7.95 -16.14
N PRO A 149 17.78 8.51 -15.72
CA PRO A 149 18.92 8.71 -16.61
C PRO A 149 19.44 7.41 -17.25
N LEU A 150 19.50 6.31 -16.51
CA LEU A 150 19.91 5.01 -17.04
C LEU A 150 18.93 4.48 -18.08
N ALA A 151 17.63 4.53 -17.80
CA ALA A 151 16.59 4.15 -18.76
C ALA A 151 16.66 5.01 -20.04
N THR A 152 16.88 6.31 -19.91
CA THR A 152 17.05 7.21 -21.06
C THR A 152 18.28 6.80 -21.89
N GLN A 153 19.39 6.48 -21.25
CA GLN A 153 20.60 6.00 -21.95
C GLN A 153 20.32 4.69 -22.71
N ILE A 154 19.59 3.75 -22.09
CA ILE A 154 19.21 2.47 -22.72
C ILE A 154 18.32 2.71 -23.94
N ILE A 155 17.24 3.48 -23.78
CA ILE A 155 16.29 3.77 -24.87
C ILE A 155 16.97 4.47 -26.05
N THR A 156 17.93 5.33 -25.76
CA THR A 156 18.67 6.08 -26.79
C THR A 156 19.97 5.39 -27.24
N SER A 157 20.27 4.20 -26.75
CA SER A 157 21.53 3.49 -27.03
C SER A 157 21.80 3.27 -28.53
N GLU A 158 20.76 2.89 -29.26
CA GLU A 158 20.86 2.69 -30.73
C GLU A 158 21.22 3.98 -31.48
N LEU A 159 20.77 5.15 -30.99
CA LEU A 159 21.06 6.44 -31.58
C LEU A 159 22.43 6.98 -31.15
N THR A 160 22.84 6.70 -29.93
CA THR A 160 24.06 7.27 -29.33
C THR A 160 25.29 6.37 -29.44
N GLY A 161 25.09 5.10 -29.79
CA GLY A 161 26.15 4.09 -29.84
C GLY A 161 26.76 3.74 -28.46
N LYS A 162 26.14 4.19 -27.36
CA LYS A 162 26.60 3.88 -26.00
C LYS A 162 26.17 2.48 -25.58
N PRO A 163 27.06 1.70 -24.93
CA PRO A 163 26.68 0.38 -24.44
C PRO A 163 25.64 0.48 -23.33
N SER A 164 24.92 -0.65 -23.13
CA SER A 164 23.97 -0.77 -22.01
C SER A 164 24.71 -0.73 -20.67
N PRO A 165 24.23 0.03 -19.70
CA PRO A 165 24.82 0.02 -18.36
C PRO A 165 24.29 -1.13 -17.49
N VAL A 166 23.24 -1.85 -17.90
CA VAL A 166 22.51 -2.83 -17.08
C VAL A 166 23.40 -3.96 -16.56
N PRO A 167 24.30 -4.59 -17.37
CA PRO A 167 25.15 -5.67 -16.87
C PRO A 167 26.12 -5.28 -15.77
N GLU A 168 26.40 -3.99 -15.61
CA GLU A 168 27.32 -3.47 -14.60
C GLU A 168 26.63 -3.03 -13.31
N LEU A 169 25.26 -2.96 -13.30
CA LEU A 169 24.48 -2.56 -12.15
C LEU A 169 24.51 -3.64 -11.07
N LYS A 170 24.66 -3.21 -9.84
CA LYS A 170 24.67 -4.06 -8.65
C LYS A 170 23.81 -3.46 -7.56
N GLU A 171 23.15 -4.33 -6.80
CA GLU A 171 22.45 -3.94 -5.61
C GLU A 171 23.41 -3.29 -4.60
N GLN A 172 22.92 -2.26 -3.94
CA GLN A 172 23.67 -1.53 -2.93
C GLN A 172 22.98 -1.69 -1.57
N ALA A 173 23.77 -1.72 -0.50
CA ALA A 173 23.21 -1.70 0.84
C ALA A 173 22.44 -0.39 1.06
N ILE A 174 21.21 -0.51 1.55
CA ILE A 174 20.33 0.62 1.86
C ILE A 174 20.49 0.95 3.35
N PRO A 175 21.12 2.09 3.72
CA PRO A 175 21.46 2.39 5.10
C PRO A 175 20.32 3.05 5.90
N TYR A 176 19.15 3.22 5.30
CA TYR A 176 17.98 3.88 5.89
C TYR A 176 16.69 3.34 5.28
N TYR A 177 15.57 3.64 5.94
CA TYR A 177 14.24 3.35 5.42
C TYR A 177 13.72 4.53 4.61
N GLY A 178 13.07 4.22 3.49
CA GLY A 178 12.28 5.16 2.71
C GLY A 178 10.81 4.76 2.73
N VAL A 179 9.94 5.67 3.10
CA VAL A 179 8.48 5.47 3.05
C VAL A 179 7.88 6.45 2.05
N LYS A 180 7.18 5.91 1.06
CA LYS A 180 6.31 6.70 0.18
C LYS A 180 4.94 6.79 0.85
N GLU A 181 4.37 7.99 0.92
CA GLU A 181 3.00 8.22 1.33
C GLU A 181 2.23 8.93 0.23
N ALA A 182 0.97 8.56 0.02
CA ALA A 182 0.12 9.17 -0.99
C ALA A 182 -0.56 10.44 -0.47
N ALA A 183 -0.63 11.46 -1.31
CA ALA A 183 -1.36 12.68 -1.00
C ALA A 183 -2.76 12.64 -1.59
N PHE A 184 -3.79 12.78 -0.74
CA PHE A 184 -5.19 12.73 -1.13
C PHE A 184 -5.85 14.11 -1.06
N PRO A 185 -6.71 14.46 -2.03
CA PRO A 185 -7.41 15.73 -2.06
C PRO A 185 -8.73 15.70 -1.26
N PHE A 186 -8.91 14.81 -0.29
CA PHE A 186 -10.17 14.66 0.45
C PHE A 186 -10.60 15.93 1.20
N ASN A 187 -9.65 16.76 1.61
CA ASN A 187 -9.96 18.06 2.22
C ASN A 187 -10.65 19.03 1.24
N MET A 188 -10.46 18.85 -0.06
CA MET A 188 -11.07 19.66 -1.11
C MET A 188 -12.42 19.08 -1.59
N PHE A 189 -12.61 17.77 -1.42
CA PHE A 189 -13.78 17.04 -1.92
C PHE A 189 -14.43 16.27 -0.76
N GLN A 190 -15.13 16.98 0.10
CA GLN A 190 -15.74 16.43 1.33
C GLN A 190 -16.84 15.39 1.11
N GLU A 191 -17.43 15.35 -0.09
CA GLU A 191 -18.48 14.39 -0.44
C GLU A 191 -17.92 13.05 -0.97
N VAL A 192 -16.60 12.97 -1.19
CA VAL A 192 -15.97 11.73 -1.69
C VAL A 192 -15.70 10.81 -0.52
N ASP A 193 -16.11 9.55 -0.65
CA ASP A 193 -15.78 8.49 0.32
C ASP A 193 -14.26 8.32 0.40
N PRO A 194 -13.63 8.49 1.59
CA PRO A 194 -12.19 8.35 1.77
C PRO A 194 -11.71 6.90 1.82
N VAL A 195 -12.60 5.91 1.78
CA VAL A 195 -12.22 4.50 1.79
C VAL A 195 -11.46 4.17 0.51
N LEU A 196 -10.23 3.68 0.67
CA LEU A 196 -9.38 3.29 -0.44
C LEU A 196 -9.83 1.96 -1.05
N GLY A 197 -9.61 1.82 -2.35
CA GLY A 197 -10.01 0.66 -3.13
C GLY A 197 -9.15 0.53 -4.40
N PRO A 198 -9.60 -0.23 -5.40
CA PRO A 198 -8.81 -0.52 -6.60
C PRO A 198 -8.66 0.68 -7.54
N GLU A 199 -9.42 1.76 -7.32
CA GLU A 199 -9.33 2.98 -8.12
C GLU A 199 -8.41 4.00 -7.47
N MET A 200 -7.47 4.55 -8.23
CA MET A 200 -6.54 5.56 -7.75
C MET A 200 -7.23 6.88 -7.43
N ARG A 201 -7.07 7.37 -6.20
CA ARG A 201 -7.62 8.63 -5.68
C ARG A 201 -6.56 9.67 -5.33
N SER A 202 -5.32 9.26 -5.18
CA SER A 202 -4.20 10.15 -4.85
C SER A 202 -3.85 11.09 -6.00
N THR A 203 -3.44 12.31 -5.64
CA THR A 203 -3.00 13.35 -6.58
C THR A 203 -1.51 13.64 -6.51
N GLY A 204 -0.82 13.08 -5.53
CA GLY A 204 0.61 13.26 -5.33
C GLY A 204 1.18 12.23 -4.37
N GLU A 205 2.45 12.35 -4.09
CA GLU A 205 3.18 11.47 -3.18
C GLU A 205 4.34 12.21 -2.54
N VAL A 206 4.74 11.76 -1.36
CA VAL A 206 5.91 12.27 -0.64
C VAL A 206 6.80 11.11 -0.21
N LEU A 207 8.04 11.44 0.14
CA LEU A 207 9.05 10.51 0.62
C LEU A 207 9.54 10.92 2.00
N GLY A 208 9.34 10.06 2.99
CA GLY A 208 9.98 10.12 4.29
C GLY A 208 11.25 9.25 4.31
N LEU A 209 12.35 9.78 4.84
CA LEU A 209 13.63 9.06 4.97
C LEU A 209 14.13 9.12 6.40
N SER A 210 14.50 7.97 6.97
CA SER A 210 15.16 7.88 8.27
C SER A 210 15.90 6.57 8.47
N LYS A 211 16.71 6.50 9.53
CA LYS A 211 17.37 5.27 9.99
C LYS A 211 16.41 4.30 10.68
N SER A 212 15.26 4.75 11.13
CA SER A 212 14.19 3.91 11.66
C SER A 212 12.95 3.97 10.78
N TYR A 213 12.23 2.85 10.68
CA TYR A 213 10.99 2.76 9.93
C TYR A 213 9.94 3.73 10.44
N GLY A 214 9.68 3.74 11.76
CA GLY A 214 8.65 4.59 12.37
C GLY A 214 8.90 6.08 12.11
N GLU A 215 10.17 6.55 12.18
CA GLU A 215 10.50 7.94 11.87
C GLU A 215 10.37 8.25 10.38
N ALA A 216 10.71 7.31 9.50
CA ALA A 216 10.52 7.50 8.05
C ALA A 216 9.02 7.61 7.72
N PHE A 217 8.19 6.75 8.31
CA PHE A 217 6.74 6.79 8.17
C PHE A 217 6.15 8.10 8.72
N TYR A 218 6.55 8.51 9.93
CA TYR A 218 6.12 9.79 10.51
C TYR A 218 6.44 10.98 9.60
N LYS A 219 7.67 11.04 9.06
CA LYS A 219 8.07 12.10 8.11
C LYS A 219 7.24 12.11 6.83
N ALA A 220 6.86 10.93 6.33
CA ALA A 220 5.99 10.80 5.18
C ALA A 220 4.58 11.33 5.49
N GLN A 221 4.02 10.98 6.66
CA GLN A 221 2.73 11.50 7.13
C GLN A 221 2.74 13.03 7.28
N GLU A 222 3.77 13.59 7.92
CA GLU A 222 3.92 15.06 8.00
C GLU A 222 4.00 15.71 6.61
N GLY A 223 4.69 15.05 5.67
CA GLY A 223 4.86 15.53 4.30
C GLY A 223 3.56 15.65 3.52
N VAL A 224 2.56 14.82 3.78
CA VAL A 224 1.21 14.92 3.21
C VAL A 224 0.28 15.80 4.05
N GLY A 225 0.77 16.41 5.13
CA GLY A 225 0.02 17.31 6.00
C GLY A 225 -0.79 16.61 7.09
N ALA A 226 -0.62 15.30 7.27
CA ALA A 226 -1.19 14.54 8.37
C ALA A 226 -0.39 14.82 9.65
N LYS A 227 -0.91 15.68 10.51
CA LYS A 227 -0.29 15.99 11.80
C LYS A 227 -0.72 14.96 12.83
N LEU A 228 0.21 14.12 13.27
CA LEU A 228 -0.04 13.20 14.37
C LEU A 228 -0.07 13.97 15.70
N PRO A 229 -1.10 13.77 16.55
CA PRO A 229 -1.17 14.42 17.84
C PRO A 229 -0.06 13.90 18.77
N LEU A 230 0.52 14.80 19.57
CA LEU A 230 1.55 14.46 20.57
C LEU A 230 0.95 14.14 21.96
N GLY A 231 -0.36 13.99 22.04
CA GLY A 231 -1.09 13.68 23.27
C GLY A 231 -2.59 13.72 23.03
N GLY A 232 -3.37 13.36 24.04
CA GLY A 232 -4.82 13.31 23.95
C GLY A 232 -5.38 11.93 24.18
N THR A 233 -6.36 11.51 23.38
CA THR A 233 -7.03 10.22 23.50
C THR A 233 -6.83 9.38 22.25
N VAL A 234 -6.37 8.14 22.40
CA VAL A 234 -6.26 7.17 21.31
C VAL A 234 -7.35 6.11 21.44
N LEU A 235 -8.00 5.77 20.34
CA LEU A 235 -8.92 4.64 20.24
C LEU A 235 -8.21 3.43 19.63
N ILE A 236 -8.16 2.33 20.38
CA ILE A 236 -7.54 1.08 19.95
C ILE A 236 -8.61 0.00 19.74
N SER A 237 -8.73 -0.49 18.52
CA SER A 237 -9.61 -1.61 18.17
C SER A 237 -8.93 -2.48 17.14
N VAL A 238 -8.59 -3.72 17.48
CA VAL A 238 -7.81 -4.63 16.63
C VAL A 238 -8.53 -5.94 16.39
N ASN A 239 -8.19 -6.61 15.29
CA ASN A 239 -8.66 -7.94 14.93
C ASN A 239 -8.09 -8.98 15.93
N ARG A 240 -8.65 -10.20 15.89
CA ARG A 240 -8.18 -11.32 16.75
C ARG A 240 -6.72 -11.69 16.50
N LYS A 241 -6.27 -11.66 15.26
CA LYS A 241 -4.90 -11.99 14.85
C LYS A 241 -3.86 -10.99 15.36
N ASP A 242 -4.24 -9.74 15.57
CA ASP A 242 -3.34 -8.65 15.94
C ASP A 242 -3.34 -8.38 17.46
N LYS A 243 -3.97 -9.26 18.26
CA LYS A 243 -4.13 -9.06 19.70
C LYS A 243 -2.87 -9.28 20.50
N GLU A 244 -1.93 -10.08 20.00
CA GLU A 244 -0.67 -10.33 20.71
C GLU A 244 0.19 -9.06 20.75
N GLU A 245 0.17 -8.27 19.68
CA GLU A 245 0.98 -7.06 19.54
C GLU A 245 0.33 -5.82 20.17
N VAL A 246 -1.01 -5.84 20.37
CA VAL A 246 -1.75 -4.65 20.84
C VAL A 246 -1.31 -4.17 22.21
N VAL A 247 -0.81 -5.04 23.06
CA VAL A 247 -0.37 -4.69 24.43
C VAL A 247 0.87 -3.80 24.38
N GLU A 248 1.82 -4.11 23.49
CA GLU A 248 3.03 -3.31 23.29
C GLU A 248 2.69 -1.94 22.74
N VAL A 249 1.81 -1.88 21.73
CA VAL A 249 1.32 -0.63 21.16
C VAL A 249 0.58 0.22 22.20
N ALA A 250 -0.33 -0.38 22.98
CA ALA A 250 -1.06 0.31 24.04
C ALA A 250 -0.12 0.85 25.12
N LYS A 251 0.93 0.09 25.48
CA LYS A 251 1.93 0.54 26.44
C LYS A 251 2.70 1.75 25.92
N ALA A 252 3.12 1.74 24.66
CA ALA A 252 3.80 2.89 24.06
C ALA A 252 2.95 4.16 24.13
N PHE A 253 1.65 4.09 23.77
CA PHE A 253 0.74 5.22 23.91
C PHE A 253 0.54 5.67 25.36
N ALA A 254 0.46 4.74 26.32
CA ALA A 254 0.34 5.07 27.74
C ALA A 254 1.61 5.77 28.27
N ASP A 255 2.78 5.28 27.89
CA ASP A 255 4.08 5.86 28.27
C ASP A 255 4.24 7.28 27.70
N ASP A 256 3.68 7.57 26.53
CA ASP A 256 3.60 8.88 25.92
C ASP A 256 2.46 9.78 26.48
N GLY A 257 1.73 9.28 27.49
CA GLY A 257 0.70 10.05 28.20
C GLY A 257 -0.66 10.14 27.51
N PHE A 258 -0.94 9.29 26.52
CA PHE A 258 -2.26 9.22 25.91
C PHE A 258 -3.28 8.49 26.81
N LYS A 259 -4.51 9.02 26.84
CA LYS A 259 -5.66 8.28 27.37
C LYS A 259 -6.09 7.21 26.35
N ILE A 260 -6.26 5.98 26.80
CA ILE A 260 -6.60 4.86 25.93
C ILE A 260 -8.09 4.54 26.03
N LEU A 261 -8.79 4.56 24.88
CA LEU A 261 -10.10 3.97 24.69
C LEU A 261 -9.97 2.71 23.87
N ALA A 262 -10.71 1.66 24.21
CA ALA A 262 -10.63 0.41 23.44
C ALA A 262 -11.96 -0.32 23.41
N THR A 263 -12.22 -1.07 22.33
CA THR A 263 -13.39 -1.97 22.25
C THR A 263 -13.25 -3.11 23.26
N GLU A 264 -14.36 -3.67 23.71
CA GLU A 264 -14.46 -4.55 24.88
C GLU A 264 -13.32 -5.59 25.01
N ASN A 265 -13.15 -6.44 23.99
CA ASN A 265 -12.14 -7.49 24.04
C ASN A 265 -10.69 -6.96 24.00
N THR A 266 -10.47 -5.85 23.31
CA THR A 266 -9.17 -5.18 23.26
C THR A 266 -8.90 -4.48 24.61
N CYS A 267 -9.89 -3.80 25.16
CA CYS A 267 -9.80 -3.14 26.46
C CYS A 267 -9.49 -4.13 27.60
N LYS A 268 -10.13 -5.30 27.57
CA LYS A 268 -9.89 -6.36 28.56
C LYS A 268 -8.43 -6.80 28.53
N LEU A 269 -7.89 -7.07 27.34
CA LEU A 269 -6.51 -7.52 27.16
C LEU A 269 -5.49 -6.47 27.62
N ILE A 270 -5.72 -5.19 27.27
CA ILE A 270 -4.88 -4.07 27.70
C ILE A 270 -4.87 -3.92 29.22
N LYS A 271 -6.04 -4.06 29.87
CA LYS A 271 -6.17 -4.02 31.35
C LYS A 271 -5.50 -5.20 32.03
N GLU A 272 -5.62 -6.41 31.47
CA GLU A 272 -4.95 -7.61 31.99
C GLU A 272 -3.42 -7.47 31.99
N ALA A 273 -2.89 -6.66 31.07
CA ALA A 273 -1.47 -6.28 31.02
C ALA A 273 -1.08 -5.14 31.99
N GLY A 274 -2.02 -4.66 32.82
CA GLY A 274 -1.77 -3.59 33.79
C GLY A 274 -1.77 -2.17 33.23
N ILE A 275 -2.27 -1.99 32.00
CA ILE A 275 -2.35 -0.68 31.35
C ILE A 275 -3.76 -0.11 31.54
N GLU A 276 -3.87 1.18 31.93
CA GLU A 276 -5.15 1.84 32.08
C GLU A 276 -5.83 2.07 30.73
N ALA A 277 -7.08 1.64 30.59
CA ALA A 277 -7.87 1.85 29.37
C ALA A 277 -9.36 1.93 29.72
N GLU A 278 -10.12 2.72 28.99
CA GLU A 278 -11.57 2.80 29.12
C GLU A 278 -12.27 2.03 27.99
N LYS A 279 -13.34 1.30 28.35
CA LYS A 279 -14.15 0.57 27.36
C LYS A 279 -15.00 1.55 26.55
N VAL A 280 -15.06 1.32 25.24
CA VAL A 280 -16.01 1.94 24.32
C VAL A 280 -16.81 0.88 23.58
N ASN A 281 -18.10 1.12 23.35
CA ASN A 281 -18.96 0.21 22.61
C ASN A 281 -18.69 0.29 21.10
N LYS A 282 -18.83 -0.84 20.40
CA LYS A 282 -18.95 -0.87 18.94
C LYS A 282 -20.31 -0.34 18.51
N LEU A 283 -20.48 -0.01 17.23
CA LEU A 283 -21.76 0.49 16.68
C LEU A 283 -22.94 -0.46 16.95
N SER A 284 -22.68 -1.78 16.93
CA SER A 284 -23.68 -2.82 17.18
C SER A 284 -24.03 -3.05 18.66
N GLU A 285 -23.29 -2.47 19.59
CA GLU A 285 -23.38 -2.73 21.04
C GLU A 285 -24.17 -1.66 21.80
N GLY A 286 -24.69 -0.64 21.09
CA GLY A 286 -25.47 0.46 21.67
C GLY A 286 -24.66 1.74 21.90
N ARG A 287 -25.29 2.73 22.54
CA ARG A 287 -24.68 4.04 22.83
C ARG A 287 -24.27 4.19 24.30
N PRO A 288 -23.23 5.00 24.62
CA PRO A 288 -22.33 5.68 23.69
C PRO A 288 -21.38 4.70 22.98
N ASN A 289 -21.11 4.93 21.72
CA ASN A 289 -20.25 4.09 20.90
C ASN A 289 -19.16 4.90 20.18
N ILE A 290 -18.36 4.24 19.38
CA ILE A 290 -17.24 4.85 18.65
C ILE A 290 -17.67 6.07 17.82
N LEU A 291 -18.85 6.02 17.20
CA LEU A 291 -19.37 7.12 16.37
C LEU A 291 -19.69 8.36 17.24
N ASP A 292 -20.30 8.15 18.40
CA ASP A 292 -20.63 9.27 19.30
C ASP A 292 -19.35 10.01 19.73
N LEU A 293 -18.27 9.29 20.01
CA LEU A 293 -16.99 9.88 20.37
C LEU A 293 -16.35 10.63 19.19
N SER A 294 -16.44 10.09 17.98
CA SER A 294 -15.94 10.75 16.77
C SER A 294 -16.67 12.05 16.46
N LEU A 295 -18.00 12.07 16.63
CA LEU A 295 -18.85 13.22 16.34
C LEU A 295 -18.69 14.38 17.35
N ILE A 296 -18.27 14.12 18.59
CA ILE A 296 -18.03 15.17 19.59
C ILE A 296 -16.96 16.17 19.10
N HIS A 297 -15.97 15.71 18.34
CA HIS A 297 -14.92 16.56 17.79
C HIS A 297 -15.29 17.26 16.46
N ILE A 298 -16.35 16.80 15.79
CA ILE A 298 -16.82 17.36 14.50
C ILE A 298 -17.88 18.43 14.72
N SER A 299 -18.58 18.43 15.86
CA SER A 299 -19.73 19.29 16.11
C SER A 299 -19.43 20.62 16.80
N GLU A 300 -18.17 20.94 17.12
CA GLU A 300 -17.82 22.31 17.50
C GLU A 300 -17.59 23.15 16.22
N PRO A 301 -18.55 24.02 15.86
CA PRO A 301 -18.28 24.99 14.81
C PRO A 301 -17.14 25.90 15.32
N THR A 302 -15.99 25.84 14.67
CA THR A 302 -14.98 26.88 14.84
C THR A 302 -15.66 28.21 14.52
N ARG A 303 -15.98 28.99 15.56
CA ARG A 303 -16.41 30.37 15.37
C ARG A 303 -15.28 31.07 14.60
N PRO A 304 -15.57 31.70 13.46
CA PRO A 304 -14.60 32.60 12.86
C PRO A 304 -14.22 33.63 13.92
N GLU A 305 -12.93 33.75 14.22
CA GLU A 305 -12.49 34.89 15.01
C GLU A 305 -12.87 36.18 14.26
N PRO A 306 -13.49 37.16 14.92
CA PRO A 306 -13.83 38.41 14.24
C PRO A 306 -12.52 39.12 13.84
N ILE A 307 -12.45 39.45 12.55
CA ILE A 307 -11.40 40.27 11.95
C ILE A 307 -11.39 41.64 12.61
#